data_6e095b4d175edcd9e767c18e88ed6574
#
_entry.id   6e095b4d175edcd9e767c18e88ed6574
#
_cell.length_a   1.000
_cell.length_b   1.000
_cell.length_c   1.000
_cell.angle_alpha   90.00
_cell.angle_beta   90.00
_cell.angle_gamma   90.00
#
_symmetry.space_group_name_H-M   'P 1'
#
loop_
_entity.id
_entity.type
_entity.pdbx_description
1 polymer ?
#
loop_
_entity_poly.entity_id
_entity_poly.type
_entity_poly.pdbx_seq_one_letter_code
_entity_poly.pdbx_strand_id
1 'polypeptide(L)'
;MKYAILALALLFSTSLSAQNKKTSTTMYRHVVMFKFKASSSKESVDNIVKAFIALKSEIPVIKAFEWGLNVSPEHQDQGITHCFVVTFASTQDRDGVYQDHPAHVKFKNLVGPHVEKVVVVDFKVEN
;
A
#
# COMPACT_ATOMS: atom_id res chain seq x y z
N MET A 1 -23.84 58.53 -51.82
CA MET A 1 -23.02 57.32 -51.77
C MET A 1 -22.67 57.05 -50.31
N LYS A 2 -23.26 56.05 -49.72
CA LYS A 2 -23.03 55.68 -48.30
C LYS A 2 -22.27 54.36 -48.30
N TYR A 3 -21.01 54.40 -47.90
CA TYR A 3 -20.17 53.20 -47.76
C TYR A 3 -20.41 52.64 -46.34
N ALA A 4 -21.05 51.49 -46.23
CA ALA A 4 -21.15 50.76 -45.01
C ALA A 4 -19.90 49.89 -44.83
N ILE A 5 -19.10 50.21 -43.82
CA ILE A 5 -17.92 49.40 -43.43
C ILE A 5 -18.43 48.33 -42.50
N LEU A 6 -18.40 47.08 -42.97
CA LEU A 6 -18.74 45.89 -42.17
C LEU A 6 -17.49 45.47 -41.40
N ALA A 7 -17.42 45.76 -40.12
CA ALA A 7 -16.34 45.28 -39.26
C ALA A 7 -16.62 43.83 -38.82
N LEU A 8 -15.84 42.90 -39.38
CA LEU A 8 -15.85 41.47 -39.03
C LEU A 8 -15.02 41.26 -37.77
N ALA A 9 -15.67 41.12 -36.62
CA ALA A 9 -14.98 40.79 -35.37
C ALA A 9 -14.69 39.30 -35.34
N LEU A 10 -13.40 38.92 -35.53
CA LEU A 10 -12.92 37.56 -35.27
C LEU A 10 -12.85 37.30 -33.76
N LEU A 11 -13.77 36.52 -33.26
CA LEU A 11 -13.70 35.97 -31.91
C LEU A 11 -12.67 34.84 -31.87
N PHE A 12 -11.47 35.12 -31.40
CA PHE A 12 -10.48 34.13 -31.06
C PHE A 12 -10.91 33.41 -29.77
N SER A 13 -11.54 32.25 -29.91
CA SER A 13 -11.82 31.38 -28.77
C SER A 13 -10.51 30.67 -28.38
N THR A 14 -9.80 31.19 -27.39
CA THR A 14 -8.68 30.48 -26.77
C THR A 14 -9.21 29.36 -25.90
N SER A 15 -9.22 28.15 -26.41
CA SER A 15 -9.47 26.93 -25.63
C SER A 15 -8.33 26.75 -24.65
N LEU A 16 -8.55 27.13 -23.38
CA LEU A 16 -7.64 26.83 -22.29
C LEU A 16 -7.78 25.33 -22.00
N SER A 17 -6.92 24.52 -22.61
CA SER A 17 -6.77 23.12 -22.22
C SER A 17 -6.19 23.08 -20.81
N ALA A 18 -7.05 22.91 -19.81
CA ALA A 18 -6.61 22.60 -18.47
C ALA A 18 -5.93 21.21 -18.52
N GLN A 19 -4.61 21.20 -18.64
CA GLN A 19 -3.81 20.02 -18.41
C GLN A 19 -3.99 19.62 -16.94
N ASN A 20 -4.85 18.64 -16.73
CA ASN A 20 -5.01 17.99 -15.42
C ASN A 20 -3.69 17.26 -15.13
N LYS A 21 -2.76 17.96 -14.48
CA LYS A 21 -1.48 17.43 -14.04
C LYS A 21 -1.82 16.42 -12.95
N LYS A 22 -1.98 15.15 -13.35
CA LYS A 22 -2.16 14.03 -12.43
C LYS A 22 -0.94 14.03 -11.52
N THR A 23 -1.07 14.60 -10.33
CA THR A 23 -0.01 14.60 -9.33
C THR A 23 0.19 13.15 -8.93
N SER A 24 1.21 12.50 -9.48
CA SER A 24 1.58 11.14 -9.12
C SER A 24 2.01 11.18 -7.65
N THR A 25 1.14 10.76 -6.76
CA THR A 25 1.47 10.65 -5.34
C THR A 25 2.34 9.40 -5.20
N THR A 26 3.61 9.61 -4.91
CA THR A 26 4.54 8.51 -4.60
C THR A 26 4.01 7.70 -3.41
N MET A 27 4.00 6.38 -3.56
CA MET A 27 3.60 5.44 -2.51
C MET A 27 4.70 4.43 -2.27
N TYR A 28 4.77 3.93 -1.05
CA TYR A 28 5.73 2.93 -0.61
C TYR A 28 4.98 1.68 -0.19
N ARG A 29 5.46 0.53 -0.65
CA ARG A 29 4.92 -0.78 -0.28
C ARG A 29 5.86 -1.44 0.71
N HIS A 30 5.29 -1.93 1.80
CA HIS A 30 5.93 -2.78 2.79
C HIS A 30 5.31 -4.16 2.66
N VAL A 31 6.04 -5.08 2.02
CA VAL A 31 5.58 -6.44 1.75
C VAL A 31 6.13 -7.34 2.83
N VAL A 32 5.24 -8.00 3.57
CA VAL A 32 5.59 -8.93 4.64
C VAL A 32 5.03 -10.30 4.30
N MET A 33 5.89 -11.30 4.30
CA MET A 33 5.51 -12.67 3.94
C MET A 33 5.89 -13.62 5.07
N PHE A 34 4.96 -14.53 5.40
CA PHE A 34 5.14 -15.48 6.48
C PHE A 34 5.08 -16.94 6.00
N LYS A 35 5.98 -17.75 6.55
CA LYS A 35 5.81 -19.17 6.74
C LYS A 35 5.60 -19.42 8.23
N PHE A 36 4.42 -19.93 8.60
CA PHE A 36 4.13 -20.28 9.99
C PHE A 36 4.73 -21.63 10.36
N LYS A 37 5.04 -21.80 11.65
CA LYS A 37 5.49 -23.09 12.18
C LYS A 37 4.40 -24.14 12.06
N ALA A 38 4.76 -25.38 11.76
CA ALA A 38 3.82 -26.49 11.72
C ALA A 38 3.12 -26.73 13.07
N SER A 39 3.74 -26.33 14.17
CA SER A 39 3.18 -26.39 15.52
C SER A 39 2.13 -25.31 15.83
N SER A 40 2.02 -24.27 14.99
CA SER A 40 1.00 -23.22 15.17
C SER A 40 -0.37 -23.73 14.70
N SER A 41 -1.36 -23.64 15.59
CA SER A 41 -2.72 -24.04 15.24
C SER A 41 -3.32 -23.09 14.20
N LYS A 42 -4.29 -23.59 13.43
CA LYS A 42 -5.05 -22.75 12.50
C LYS A 42 -5.69 -21.55 13.20
N GLU A 43 -6.23 -21.75 14.39
CA GLU A 43 -6.83 -20.67 15.20
C GLU A 43 -5.80 -19.58 15.53
N SER A 44 -4.59 -19.98 15.95
CA SER A 44 -3.52 -19.01 16.23
C SER A 44 -3.13 -18.22 15.00
N VAL A 45 -3.01 -18.87 13.84
CA VAL A 45 -2.71 -18.21 12.57
C VAL A 45 -3.83 -17.25 12.17
N ASP A 46 -5.09 -17.67 12.26
CA ASP A 46 -6.25 -16.82 11.95
C ASP A 46 -6.30 -15.58 12.86
N ASN A 47 -5.98 -15.73 14.14
CA ASN A 47 -5.91 -14.61 15.08
C ASN A 47 -4.78 -13.64 14.76
N ILE A 48 -3.64 -14.13 14.33
CA ILE A 48 -2.51 -13.29 13.86
C ILE A 48 -2.92 -12.50 12.61
N VAL A 49 -3.55 -13.15 11.64
CA VAL A 49 -4.03 -12.48 10.42
C VAL A 49 -5.01 -11.36 10.78
N LYS A 50 -5.98 -11.62 11.65
CA LYS A 50 -6.95 -10.61 12.13
C LYS A 50 -6.25 -9.45 12.84
N ALA A 51 -5.27 -9.74 13.69
CA ALA A 51 -4.51 -8.71 14.40
C ALA A 51 -3.68 -7.84 13.45
N PHE A 52 -3.10 -8.43 12.39
CA PHE A 52 -2.36 -7.67 11.39
C PHE A 52 -3.28 -6.74 10.59
N ILE A 53 -4.43 -7.26 10.13
CA ILE A 53 -5.44 -6.46 9.43
C ILE A 53 -5.93 -5.28 10.30
N ALA A 54 -6.11 -5.50 11.59
CA ALA A 54 -6.59 -4.47 12.53
C ALA A 54 -5.65 -3.26 12.61
N LEU A 55 -4.35 -3.42 12.34
CA LEU A 55 -3.38 -2.31 12.34
C LEU A 55 -3.78 -1.20 11.37
N LYS A 56 -4.51 -1.50 10.30
CA LYS A 56 -5.01 -0.49 9.34
C LYS A 56 -5.86 0.58 10.01
N SER A 57 -6.69 0.20 11.00
CA SER A 57 -7.53 1.14 11.75
C SER A 57 -6.81 1.72 12.98
N GLU A 58 -5.81 1.04 13.51
CA GLU A 58 -5.10 1.46 14.71
C GLU A 58 -3.94 2.42 14.43
N ILE A 59 -3.37 2.37 13.21
CA ILE A 59 -2.19 3.17 12.83
C ILE A 59 -2.55 4.08 11.65
N PRO A 60 -2.82 5.37 11.90
CA PRO A 60 -3.37 6.28 10.88
C PRO A 60 -2.51 6.49 9.63
N VAL A 61 -1.19 6.29 9.72
CA VAL A 61 -0.27 6.44 8.57
C VAL A 61 -0.36 5.30 7.56
N ILE A 62 -1.03 4.20 7.88
CA ILE A 62 -1.31 3.12 6.93
C ILE A 62 -2.37 3.59 5.94
N LYS A 63 -2.01 3.75 4.66
CA LYS A 63 -2.90 4.23 3.59
C LYS A 63 -3.75 3.10 3.01
N ALA A 64 -3.16 1.93 2.82
CA ALA A 64 -3.85 0.73 2.35
C ALA A 64 -3.24 -0.51 2.99
N PHE A 65 -4.04 -1.57 3.06
CA PHE A 65 -3.64 -2.86 3.57
C PHE A 65 -4.30 -3.95 2.72
N GLU A 66 -3.47 -4.81 2.13
CA GLU A 66 -3.90 -5.94 1.32
C GLU A 66 -3.23 -7.20 1.83
N TRP A 67 -3.89 -8.34 1.71
CA TRP A 67 -3.28 -9.61 2.07
C TRP A 67 -3.91 -10.77 1.30
N GLY A 68 -3.21 -11.90 1.27
CA GLY A 68 -3.72 -13.11 0.68
C GLY A 68 -2.85 -14.32 0.99
N LEU A 69 -3.39 -15.48 0.63
CA LEU A 69 -2.64 -16.73 0.66
C LEU A 69 -1.85 -16.90 -0.64
N ASN A 70 -0.70 -17.57 -0.53
CA ASN A 70 0.05 -17.95 -1.72
C ASN A 70 -0.76 -18.91 -2.59
N VAL A 71 -0.90 -18.56 -3.85
CA VAL A 71 -1.59 -19.37 -4.88
C VAL A 71 -0.70 -19.58 -6.12
N SER A 72 0.61 -19.30 -6.00
CA SER A 72 1.55 -19.46 -7.10
C SER A 72 1.73 -20.94 -7.47
N PRO A 73 1.59 -21.33 -8.73
CA PRO A 73 1.86 -22.69 -9.20
C PRO A 73 3.35 -22.95 -9.46
N GLU A 74 4.23 -21.95 -9.31
CA GLU A 74 5.64 -22.05 -9.71
C GLU A 74 6.52 -22.78 -8.69
N HIS A 75 6.02 -23.03 -7.48
CA HIS A 75 6.76 -23.69 -6.39
C HIS A 75 8.09 -23.02 -6.02
N GLN A 76 8.15 -21.69 -6.14
CA GLN A 76 9.31 -20.85 -5.80
C GLN A 76 9.13 -20.08 -4.48
N ASP A 77 8.09 -20.42 -3.73
CA ASP A 77 7.66 -19.69 -2.53
C ASP A 77 8.46 -20.00 -1.25
N GLN A 78 9.33 -21.01 -1.28
CA GLN A 78 10.12 -21.45 -0.12
C GLN A 78 9.27 -21.77 1.12
N GLY A 79 8.03 -22.19 0.93
CA GLY A 79 7.06 -22.50 1.98
C GLY A 79 6.32 -21.29 2.55
N ILE A 80 6.48 -20.10 1.98
CA ILE A 80 5.68 -18.94 2.33
C ILE A 80 4.22 -19.18 1.97
N THR A 81 3.32 -18.95 2.91
CA THR A 81 1.88 -19.19 2.75
C THR A 81 1.05 -17.92 2.79
N HIS A 82 1.51 -16.87 3.47
CA HIS A 82 0.78 -15.62 3.66
C HIS A 82 1.60 -14.44 3.17
N CYS A 83 0.96 -13.54 2.45
CA CYS A 83 1.55 -12.31 1.96
C CYS A 83 0.69 -11.12 2.35
N PHE A 84 1.32 -10.07 2.87
CA PHE A 84 0.68 -8.82 3.28
C PHE A 84 1.38 -7.65 2.61
N VAL A 85 0.60 -6.67 2.15
CA VAL A 85 1.12 -5.44 1.56
C VAL A 85 0.55 -4.26 2.33
N VAL A 86 1.42 -3.56 3.03
CA VAL A 86 1.07 -2.34 3.76
C VAL A 86 1.57 -1.13 2.97
N THR A 87 0.71 -0.16 2.74
CA THR A 87 1.03 1.02 1.92
C THR A 87 1.18 2.26 2.78
N PHE A 88 2.25 3.03 2.53
CA PHE A 88 2.56 4.29 3.19
C PHE A 88 2.74 5.41 2.17
N ALA A 89 2.50 6.66 2.60
CA ALA A 89 2.75 7.84 1.77
C ALA A 89 4.23 8.26 1.79
N SER A 90 5.00 7.85 2.80
CA SER A 90 6.42 8.20 2.95
C SER A 90 7.20 7.09 3.66
N THR A 91 8.52 7.12 3.51
CA THR A 91 9.41 6.27 4.32
C THR A 91 9.37 6.68 5.79
N GLN A 92 9.18 7.97 6.09
CA GLN A 92 9.06 8.46 7.47
C GLN A 92 7.84 7.87 8.18
N ASP A 93 6.70 7.74 7.48
CA ASP A 93 5.50 7.10 8.03
C ASP A 93 5.77 5.62 8.38
N ARG A 94 6.49 4.91 7.52
CA ARG A 94 6.87 3.51 7.74
C ARG A 94 7.91 3.39 8.87
N ASP A 95 9.02 4.11 8.78
CA ASP A 95 10.19 3.90 9.64
C ASP A 95 10.07 4.64 10.98
N GLY A 96 9.52 5.86 10.97
CA GLY A 96 9.46 6.73 12.16
C GLY A 96 8.15 6.62 12.93
N VAL A 97 7.06 6.14 12.31
CA VAL A 97 5.75 6.03 12.97
C VAL A 97 5.31 4.58 13.12
N TYR A 98 5.17 3.85 12.00
CA TYR A 98 4.63 2.49 12.00
C TYR A 98 5.53 1.51 12.78
N GLN A 99 6.85 1.55 12.57
CA GLN A 99 7.77 0.57 13.18
C GLN A 99 7.71 0.56 14.70
N ASP A 100 7.61 1.74 15.32
CA ASP A 100 7.63 1.92 16.77
C ASP A 100 6.24 2.12 17.37
N HIS A 101 5.18 2.10 16.56
CA HIS A 101 3.82 2.25 17.04
C HIS A 101 3.45 1.13 18.03
N PRO A 102 2.85 1.44 19.20
CA PRO A 102 2.53 0.43 20.22
C PRO A 102 1.70 -0.74 19.69
N ALA A 103 0.75 -0.49 18.78
CA ALA A 103 -0.05 -1.54 18.15
C ALA A 103 0.82 -2.47 17.29
N HIS A 104 1.79 -1.95 16.52
CA HIS A 104 2.72 -2.76 15.75
C HIS A 104 3.67 -3.56 16.64
N VAL A 105 4.17 -2.96 17.71
CA VAL A 105 5.01 -3.68 18.70
C VAL A 105 4.23 -4.84 19.32
N LYS A 106 2.98 -4.61 19.70
CA LYS A 106 2.09 -5.67 20.22
C LYS A 106 1.89 -6.78 19.19
N PHE A 107 1.66 -6.42 17.91
CA PHE A 107 1.54 -7.40 16.84
C PHE A 107 2.83 -8.21 16.65
N LYS A 108 4.00 -7.59 16.65
CA LYS A 108 5.29 -8.29 16.54
C LYS A 108 5.47 -9.34 17.66
N ASN A 109 5.07 -8.99 18.88
CA ASN A 109 5.14 -9.91 20.01
C ASN A 109 4.14 -11.08 19.88
N LEU A 110 2.97 -10.84 19.28
CA LEU A 110 1.98 -11.87 19.00
C LEU A 110 2.45 -12.86 17.93
N VAL A 111 3.00 -12.35 16.82
CA VAL A 111 3.35 -13.19 15.66
C VAL A 111 4.68 -13.93 15.86
N GLY A 112 5.64 -13.35 16.57
CA GLY A 112 7.00 -13.85 16.72
C GLY A 112 7.09 -15.34 17.08
N PRO A 113 6.38 -15.85 18.10
CA PRO A 113 6.43 -17.25 18.49
C PRO A 113 5.92 -18.24 17.42
N HIS A 114 5.13 -17.76 16.45
CA HIS A 114 4.41 -18.58 15.48
C HIS A 114 5.05 -18.66 14.11
N VAL A 115 5.96 -17.75 13.75
CA VAL A 115 6.59 -17.75 12.43
C VAL A 115 7.85 -18.57 12.41
N GLU A 116 8.00 -19.37 11.33
CA GLU A 116 9.24 -20.10 11.00
C GLU A 116 10.14 -19.22 10.11
N LYS A 117 9.54 -18.51 9.15
CA LYS A 117 10.25 -17.61 8.23
C LYS A 117 9.46 -16.33 8.02
N VAL A 118 10.17 -15.22 8.06
CA VAL A 118 9.66 -13.90 7.69
C VAL A 118 10.51 -13.37 6.54
N VAL A 119 9.86 -12.85 5.51
CA VAL A 119 10.52 -12.11 4.44
C VAL A 119 9.86 -10.73 4.37
N VAL A 120 10.66 -9.69 4.39
CA VAL A 120 10.20 -8.30 4.27
C VAL A 120 10.90 -7.66 3.09
N VAL A 121 10.12 -7.07 2.18
CA VAL A 121 10.62 -6.30 1.06
C VAL A 121 9.88 -4.97 1.01
N ASP A 122 10.62 -3.90 0.92
CA ASP A 122 10.07 -2.56 0.77
C ASP A 122 10.42 -1.99 -0.60
N PHE A 123 9.47 -1.34 -1.24
CA PHE A 123 9.75 -0.65 -2.49
C PHE A 123 8.93 0.64 -2.64
N LYS A 124 9.52 1.59 -3.36
CA LYS A 124 8.83 2.76 -3.87
C LYS A 124 8.09 2.37 -5.15
N VAL A 125 6.83 2.74 -5.27
CA VAL A 125 6.09 2.49 -6.52
C VAL A 125 6.69 3.32 -7.63
N GLU A 126 7.16 2.64 -8.68
CA GLU A 126 7.63 3.26 -9.93
C GLU A 126 6.46 3.29 -10.93
N ASN A 127 6.32 4.41 -11.69
CA ASN A 127 5.27 4.60 -12.71
C ASN A 127 5.85 4.55 -14.11
#